data_b9d319731b84abe7581147675a2d9afb
#
_entry.id   b9d319731b84abe7581147675a2d9afb
#
_cell.length_a   1.000
_cell.length_b   1.000
_cell.length_c   1.000
_cell.angle_alpha   90.00
_cell.angle_beta   90.00
_cell.angle_gamma   90.00
#
_symmetry.space_group_name_H-M   'P 1'
#
loop_
_entity.id
_entity.type
_entity.pdbx_description
1 polymer ?
#
loop_
_entity_poly.entity_id
_entity_poly.type
_entity_poly.pdbx_seq_one_letter_code
_entity_poly.pdbx_strand_id
1 'polypeptide(L)'
;MKRLLILAIVAMAAVSCGPKKENQKEEAPKAETPKVLVLYYSQTSNTKAVATEIATRLGADIEEIVPTKPYDEDFQATIERCKQDREQGISPEIQPLAADIAKYDVVFLGYPVWFGTYAPPVITFLSQVDLSGKKVVPFCTFGSGGLESSMKDLAEAQPKAEILPGYGVRAARLDAAPKEIDQFLKASGFLEGEFVKLEDFSEQHTVNEEEASIFNAAVDGYQMLHAQAKAVASRSIPEGKEYLFTAEDLPREDNPGMPTGELKVYVTVADGKSPVFTRVVR
;
A
#
# COMPACT_ATOMS: atom_id res chain seq x y z
N MET A 1 69.74 -4.40 42.61
CA MET A 1 71.17 -4.50 42.23
C MET A 1 71.27 -4.73 40.73
N LYS A 2 72.18 -4.02 40.08
CA LYS A 2 72.64 -4.11 38.67
C LYS A 2 71.72 -3.47 37.62
N ARG A 3 71.98 -2.19 37.28
CA ARG A 3 72.93 -1.58 36.31
C ARG A 3 72.45 -1.82 34.85
N LEU A 4 71.79 -0.82 34.26
CA LEU A 4 72.35 0.24 33.37
C LEU A 4 73.24 -0.28 32.24
N LEU A 5 72.78 -0.12 31.00
CA LEU A 5 73.71 0.24 29.90
C LEU A 5 72.85 0.96 28.80
N ILE A 6 73.27 2.21 28.61
CA ILE A 6 72.84 3.15 27.56
C ILE A 6 73.73 2.82 26.33
N LEU A 7 73.10 2.69 25.16
CA LEU A 7 73.79 2.84 23.89
C LEU A 7 73.03 3.80 23.00
N ALA A 8 73.63 4.96 22.83
CA ALA A 8 73.27 5.96 21.87
C ALA A 8 73.79 5.55 20.48
N ILE A 9 72.95 5.49 19.48
CA ILE A 9 73.34 5.47 18.08
C ILE A 9 72.69 6.65 17.38
N VAL A 10 73.58 7.57 16.97
CA VAL A 10 73.33 8.67 16.04
C VAL A 10 73.16 8.06 14.64
N ALA A 11 72.10 8.31 13.98
CA ALA A 11 71.94 8.02 12.56
C ALA A 11 71.34 9.23 11.82
N MET A 12 72.06 9.61 10.81
CA MET A 12 71.92 10.76 9.93
C MET A 12 70.54 10.85 9.25
N ALA A 13 70.01 12.06 9.17
CA ALA A 13 68.96 12.45 8.31
C ALA A 13 69.36 12.36 6.83
N ALA A 14 68.65 11.52 6.07
CA ALA A 14 68.60 11.62 4.62
C ALA A 14 67.24 12.17 4.22
N VAL A 15 67.24 13.41 3.77
CA VAL A 15 66.03 14.04 3.15
C VAL A 15 65.87 13.44 1.78
N SER A 16 64.85 12.55 1.58
CA SER A 16 64.43 12.10 0.29
C SER A 16 63.12 12.83 -0.03
N CYS A 17 63.18 13.78 -0.96
CA CYS A 17 62.00 14.36 -1.63
C CYS A 17 61.45 13.31 -2.59
N GLY A 18 60.39 12.58 -2.15
CA GLY A 18 59.53 11.78 -3.02
C GLY A 18 58.20 12.53 -3.26
N PRO A 19 57.57 12.38 -4.44
CA PRO A 19 56.36 13.10 -4.76
C PRO A 19 55.21 12.70 -3.84
N LYS A 20 54.50 13.68 -3.29
CA LYS A 20 53.26 13.52 -2.54
C LYS A 20 52.28 12.72 -3.41
N LYS A 21 51.97 11.49 -3.02
CA LYS A 21 50.74 10.80 -3.48
C LYS A 21 49.56 11.56 -2.88
N GLU A 22 48.84 12.26 -3.72
CA GLU A 22 47.47 12.71 -3.39
C GLU A 22 46.68 11.47 -3.02
N ASN A 23 46.18 11.45 -1.78
CA ASN A 23 45.14 10.52 -1.37
C ASN A 23 43.89 10.85 -2.17
N GLN A 24 43.67 10.17 -3.28
CA GLN A 24 42.35 10.06 -3.86
C GLN A 24 41.48 9.41 -2.79
N LYS A 25 40.60 10.21 -2.17
CA LYS A 25 39.48 9.71 -1.43
C LYS A 25 38.70 8.89 -2.43
N GLU A 26 38.69 7.58 -2.30
CA GLU A 26 37.75 6.70 -2.96
C GLU A 26 36.37 7.18 -2.50
N GLU A 27 35.65 7.88 -3.39
CA GLU A 27 34.23 8.14 -3.19
C GLU A 27 33.55 6.78 -3.11
N ALA A 28 32.87 6.53 -1.96
CA ALA A 28 32.05 5.36 -1.82
C ALA A 28 31.08 5.31 -3.01
N PRO A 29 30.81 4.14 -3.60
CA PRO A 29 29.93 4.02 -4.75
C PRO A 29 28.58 4.66 -4.37
N LYS A 30 28.18 5.66 -5.14
CA LYS A 30 26.87 6.31 -5.01
C LYS A 30 25.84 5.22 -5.14
N ALA A 31 25.06 4.96 -4.09
CA ALA A 31 24.01 3.97 -4.15
C ALA A 31 23.11 4.31 -5.36
N GLU A 32 22.99 3.39 -6.30
CA GLU A 32 22.14 3.57 -7.46
C GLU A 32 20.72 3.75 -6.96
N THR A 33 20.00 4.71 -7.50
CA THR A 33 18.59 4.93 -7.18
C THR A 33 17.80 3.69 -7.60
N PRO A 34 17.00 3.08 -6.70
CA PRO A 34 16.26 1.87 -7.04
C PRO A 34 15.35 2.09 -8.24
N LYS A 35 15.35 1.13 -9.16
CA LYS A 35 14.50 1.17 -10.35
C LYS A 35 13.09 0.75 -10.00
N VAL A 36 12.14 1.62 -10.25
CA VAL A 36 10.72 1.44 -9.86
C VAL A 36 9.85 1.18 -11.08
N LEU A 37 8.99 0.16 -10.98
CA LEU A 37 7.89 -0.09 -11.91
C LEU A 37 6.56 0.06 -11.19
N VAL A 38 5.62 0.79 -11.79
CA VAL A 38 4.21 0.81 -11.38
C VAL A 38 3.43 -0.11 -12.31
N LEU A 39 3.03 -1.26 -11.81
CA LEU A 39 2.27 -2.27 -12.54
C LEU A 39 0.86 -2.34 -11.97
N TYR A 40 -0.17 -2.34 -12.80
CA TYR A 40 -1.54 -2.33 -12.31
C TYR A 40 -2.53 -2.99 -13.24
N TYR A 41 -3.65 -3.44 -12.67
CA TYR A 41 -4.88 -3.75 -13.39
C TYR A 41 -5.97 -2.73 -13.02
N SER A 42 -6.78 -2.31 -13.99
CA SER A 42 -7.89 -1.40 -13.73
C SER A 42 -9.10 -1.72 -14.61
N GLN A 43 -10.28 -1.92 -14.00
CA GLN A 43 -11.54 -2.14 -14.72
C GLN A 43 -12.24 -0.82 -15.09
N THR A 44 -12.36 0.09 -14.12
CA THR A 44 -13.16 1.32 -14.23
C THR A 44 -12.30 2.58 -14.16
N SER A 45 -11.02 2.47 -14.53
CA SER A 45 -10.01 3.54 -14.49
C SER A 45 -9.66 4.08 -13.09
N ASN A 46 -10.29 3.62 -12.01
CA ASN A 46 -9.98 4.08 -10.65
C ASN A 46 -8.56 3.72 -10.22
N THR A 47 -8.17 2.46 -10.37
CA THR A 47 -6.80 2.01 -10.05
C THR A 47 -5.78 2.65 -11.01
N LYS A 48 -6.14 2.84 -12.27
CA LYS A 48 -5.32 3.56 -13.26
C LYS A 48 -5.01 5.00 -12.82
N ALA A 49 -5.99 5.72 -12.28
CA ALA A 49 -5.78 7.07 -11.77
C ALA A 49 -4.75 7.09 -10.63
N VAL A 50 -4.87 6.15 -9.66
CA VAL A 50 -3.90 5.98 -8.56
C VAL A 50 -2.52 5.60 -9.09
N ALA A 51 -2.43 4.65 -10.03
CA ALA A 51 -1.19 4.21 -10.65
C ALA A 51 -0.46 5.37 -11.36
N THR A 52 -1.20 6.15 -12.13
CA THR A 52 -0.68 7.31 -12.85
C THR A 52 -0.13 8.37 -11.88
N GLU A 53 -0.84 8.63 -10.79
CA GLU A 53 -0.38 9.57 -9.77
C GLU A 53 0.92 9.11 -9.09
N ILE A 54 1.01 7.83 -8.71
CA ILE A 54 2.23 7.24 -8.12
C ILE A 54 3.38 7.32 -9.12
N ALA A 55 3.19 6.87 -10.36
CA ALA A 55 4.22 6.86 -11.39
C ALA A 55 4.73 8.27 -11.71
N THR A 56 3.82 9.25 -11.80
CA THR A 56 4.17 10.65 -12.06
C THR A 56 5.04 11.23 -10.95
N ARG A 57 4.70 10.99 -9.68
CA ARG A 57 5.47 11.50 -8.53
C ARG A 57 6.85 10.89 -8.42
N LEU A 58 6.97 9.61 -8.76
CA LEU A 58 8.23 8.86 -8.69
C LEU A 58 9.08 8.96 -9.96
N GLY A 59 8.54 9.49 -11.07
CA GLY A 59 9.18 9.40 -12.38
C GLY A 59 9.42 7.95 -12.81
N ALA A 60 8.52 7.04 -12.43
CA ALA A 60 8.66 5.60 -12.60
C ALA A 60 8.04 5.13 -13.92
N ASP A 61 8.56 4.00 -14.43
CA ASP A 61 7.91 3.28 -15.52
C ASP A 61 6.53 2.78 -15.09
N ILE A 62 5.57 2.76 -16.00
CA ILE A 62 4.19 2.34 -15.71
C ILE A 62 3.68 1.40 -16.81
N GLU A 63 3.02 0.30 -16.38
CA GLU A 63 2.41 -0.65 -17.30
C GLU A 63 1.11 -1.21 -16.75
N GLU A 64 0.16 -1.49 -17.65
CA GLU A 64 -1.13 -2.07 -17.31
C GLU A 64 -1.14 -3.59 -17.56
N ILE A 65 -1.60 -4.37 -16.60
CA ILE A 65 -1.92 -5.79 -16.78
C ILE A 65 -3.23 -5.86 -17.57
N VAL A 66 -3.17 -6.34 -18.80
CA VAL A 66 -4.32 -6.37 -19.71
C VAL A 66 -4.81 -7.81 -19.89
N PRO A 67 -6.04 -8.14 -19.47
CA PRO A 67 -6.61 -9.45 -19.78
C PRO A 67 -6.87 -9.58 -21.29
N THR A 68 -6.54 -10.75 -21.85
CA THR A 68 -6.76 -11.05 -23.29
C THR A 68 -8.23 -10.90 -23.68
N LYS A 69 -9.14 -11.29 -22.77
CA LYS A 69 -10.57 -11.02 -22.88
C LYS A 69 -10.96 -10.05 -21.78
N PRO A 70 -11.19 -8.76 -22.08
CA PRO A 70 -11.60 -7.77 -21.09
C PRO A 70 -12.86 -8.19 -20.33
N TYR A 71 -12.98 -7.70 -19.09
CA TYR A 71 -14.24 -7.80 -18.36
C TYR A 71 -15.23 -6.80 -18.94
N ASP A 72 -16.51 -7.10 -18.78
CA ASP A 72 -17.58 -6.21 -19.18
C ASP A 72 -17.55 -4.92 -18.33
N GLU A 73 -18.02 -3.81 -18.89
CA GLU A 73 -18.17 -2.55 -18.14
C GLU A 73 -19.32 -2.61 -17.12
N ASP A 74 -20.29 -3.52 -17.36
CA ASP A 74 -21.40 -3.76 -16.45
C ASP A 74 -20.93 -4.49 -15.18
N PHE A 75 -21.33 -3.94 -14.04
CA PHE A 75 -20.92 -4.46 -12.73
C PHE A 75 -21.48 -5.88 -12.46
N GLN A 76 -22.73 -6.14 -12.83
CA GLN A 76 -23.36 -7.45 -12.61
C GLN A 76 -22.76 -8.50 -13.53
N ALA A 77 -22.54 -8.16 -14.80
CA ALA A 77 -21.86 -9.04 -15.74
C ALA A 77 -20.44 -9.40 -15.28
N THR A 78 -19.70 -8.44 -14.73
CA THR A 78 -18.39 -8.67 -14.13
C THR A 78 -18.45 -9.63 -12.94
N ILE A 79 -19.40 -9.44 -12.01
CA ILE A 79 -19.60 -10.34 -10.86
C ILE A 79 -19.93 -11.75 -11.33
N GLU A 80 -20.87 -11.88 -12.26
CA GLU A 80 -21.31 -13.19 -12.75
C GLU A 80 -20.15 -13.94 -13.42
N ARG A 81 -19.41 -13.29 -14.31
CA ARG A 81 -18.21 -13.87 -14.92
C ARG A 81 -17.19 -14.31 -13.88
N CYS A 82 -16.89 -13.45 -12.88
CA CYS A 82 -15.94 -13.81 -11.82
C CYS A 82 -16.40 -15.00 -10.99
N LYS A 83 -17.70 -15.14 -10.71
CA LYS A 83 -18.24 -16.30 -10.03
C LYS A 83 -18.07 -17.57 -10.87
N GLN A 84 -18.43 -17.53 -12.14
CA GLN A 84 -18.30 -18.64 -13.07
C GLN A 84 -16.83 -19.06 -13.22
N ASP A 85 -15.91 -18.11 -13.42
CA ASP A 85 -14.48 -18.37 -13.54
C ASP A 85 -13.95 -19.07 -12.26
N ARG A 86 -14.35 -18.60 -11.07
CA ARG A 86 -13.95 -19.19 -9.79
C ARG A 86 -14.51 -20.61 -9.61
N GLU A 87 -15.77 -20.85 -9.93
CA GLU A 87 -16.42 -22.17 -9.84
C GLU A 87 -15.74 -23.20 -10.76
N GLN A 88 -15.22 -22.74 -11.89
CA GLN A 88 -14.54 -23.56 -12.89
C GLN A 88 -13.02 -23.62 -12.67
N GLY A 89 -12.47 -22.89 -11.69
CA GLY A 89 -11.02 -22.81 -11.46
C GLY A 89 -10.27 -22.10 -12.59
N ILE A 90 -10.94 -21.21 -13.34
CA ILE A 90 -10.38 -20.50 -14.48
C ILE A 90 -9.80 -19.16 -13.99
N SER A 91 -8.55 -18.90 -14.39
CA SER A 91 -7.95 -17.56 -14.29
C SER A 91 -7.88 -16.92 -15.68
N PRO A 92 -8.22 -15.63 -15.83
CA PRO A 92 -8.20 -14.99 -17.13
C PRO A 92 -6.79 -14.93 -17.70
N GLU A 93 -6.62 -15.24 -18.97
CA GLU A 93 -5.35 -14.99 -19.66
C GLU A 93 -5.06 -13.49 -19.71
N ILE A 94 -3.78 -13.12 -19.59
CA ILE A 94 -3.29 -11.75 -19.72
C ILE A 94 -2.36 -11.62 -20.92
N GLN A 95 -2.29 -10.42 -21.48
CA GLN A 95 -1.31 -10.11 -22.52
C GLN A 95 0.10 -10.12 -21.92
N PRO A 96 1.13 -10.50 -22.70
CA PRO A 96 2.51 -10.40 -22.25
C PRO A 96 2.85 -8.97 -21.85
N LEU A 97 3.57 -8.81 -20.74
CA LEU A 97 4.11 -7.53 -20.32
C LEU A 97 5.25 -7.10 -21.27
N ALA A 98 5.34 -5.80 -21.54
CA ALA A 98 6.46 -5.20 -22.24
C ALA A 98 7.65 -4.98 -21.28
N ALA A 99 7.38 -4.69 -19.99
CA ALA A 99 8.39 -4.48 -18.98
C ALA A 99 9.08 -5.80 -18.60
N ASP A 100 10.41 -5.77 -18.62
CA ASP A 100 11.23 -6.84 -18.06
C ASP A 100 11.34 -6.65 -16.53
N ILE A 101 10.53 -7.38 -15.78
CA ILE A 101 10.44 -7.27 -14.31
C ILE A 101 11.80 -7.46 -13.64
N ALA A 102 12.71 -8.24 -14.24
CA ALA A 102 14.03 -8.49 -13.67
C ALA A 102 14.87 -7.20 -13.50
N LYS A 103 14.59 -6.17 -14.29
CA LYS A 103 15.30 -4.89 -14.28
C LYS A 103 14.89 -3.93 -13.18
N TYR A 104 13.87 -4.25 -12.40
CA TYR A 104 13.33 -3.38 -11.36
C TYR A 104 13.61 -3.92 -9.97
N ASP A 105 13.92 -3.03 -9.03
CA ASP A 105 14.16 -3.34 -7.63
C ASP A 105 12.87 -3.28 -6.82
N VAL A 106 11.97 -2.37 -7.23
CA VAL A 106 10.70 -2.09 -6.56
C VAL A 106 9.56 -2.18 -7.56
N VAL A 107 8.51 -2.90 -7.19
CA VAL A 107 7.27 -3.00 -7.97
C VAL A 107 6.11 -2.46 -7.14
N PHE A 108 5.54 -1.35 -7.57
CA PHE A 108 4.23 -0.91 -7.08
C PHE A 108 3.17 -1.71 -7.81
N LEU A 109 2.41 -2.55 -7.09
CA LEU A 109 1.41 -3.44 -7.67
C LEU A 109 -0.01 -2.96 -7.34
N GLY A 110 -0.73 -2.50 -8.37
CA GLY A 110 -2.05 -1.89 -8.27
C GLY A 110 -3.19 -2.79 -8.71
N TYR A 111 -4.30 -2.79 -7.96
CA TYR A 111 -5.48 -3.59 -8.29
C TYR A 111 -6.77 -3.05 -7.66
N PRO A 112 -7.92 -3.28 -8.31
CA PRO A 112 -9.20 -3.18 -7.62
C PRO A 112 -9.40 -4.41 -6.71
N VAL A 113 -9.95 -4.20 -5.51
CA VAL A 113 -10.30 -5.30 -4.61
C VAL A 113 -11.64 -5.89 -5.05
N TRP A 114 -11.63 -7.16 -5.43
CA TRP A 114 -12.80 -7.96 -5.75
C TRP A 114 -12.90 -9.16 -4.80
N PHE A 115 -14.07 -9.35 -4.19
CA PHE A 115 -14.31 -10.44 -3.24
C PHE A 115 -13.27 -10.54 -2.11
N GLY A 116 -12.77 -9.40 -1.64
CA GLY A 116 -11.85 -9.30 -0.51
C GLY A 116 -10.36 -9.48 -0.85
N THR A 117 -10.04 -9.75 -2.12
CA THR A 117 -8.66 -9.90 -2.59
C THR A 117 -8.42 -9.12 -3.90
N TYR A 118 -7.25 -9.23 -4.50
CA TYR A 118 -6.94 -8.61 -5.78
C TYR A 118 -7.72 -9.26 -6.94
N ALA A 119 -8.02 -8.46 -7.97
CA ALA A 119 -8.79 -8.90 -9.15
C ALA A 119 -8.10 -10.05 -9.91
N PRO A 120 -8.85 -10.96 -10.58
CA PRO A 120 -8.32 -12.16 -11.22
C PRO A 120 -7.16 -11.96 -12.22
N PRO A 121 -7.07 -10.87 -13.01
CA PRO A 121 -5.88 -10.64 -13.85
C PRO A 121 -4.57 -10.53 -13.07
N VAL A 122 -4.63 -10.04 -11.82
CA VAL A 122 -3.46 -9.98 -10.93
C VAL A 122 -3.12 -11.36 -10.38
N ILE A 123 -4.11 -12.22 -10.14
CA ILE A 123 -3.87 -13.65 -9.78
C ILE A 123 -3.05 -14.31 -10.88
N THR A 124 -3.46 -14.13 -12.14
CA THR A 124 -2.74 -14.68 -13.30
C THR A 124 -1.32 -14.13 -13.39
N PHE A 125 -1.14 -12.83 -13.26
CA PHE A 125 0.18 -12.21 -13.23
C PHE A 125 1.09 -12.83 -12.16
N LEU A 126 0.61 -12.92 -10.92
CA LEU A 126 1.38 -13.45 -9.79
C LEU A 126 1.72 -14.95 -9.95
N SER A 127 0.91 -15.71 -10.71
CA SER A 127 1.20 -17.11 -11.01
C SER A 127 2.28 -17.30 -12.09
N GLN A 128 2.55 -16.28 -12.89
CA GLN A 128 3.47 -16.32 -14.03
C GLN A 128 4.81 -15.63 -13.76
N VAL A 129 4.89 -14.78 -12.72
CA VAL A 129 6.04 -13.93 -12.45
C VAL A 129 6.61 -14.20 -11.07
N ASP A 130 7.94 -14.36 -11.00
CA ASP A 130 8.68 -14.49 -9.75
C ASP A 130 9.14 -13.08 -9.29
N LEU A 131 8.64 -12.62 -8.15
CA LEU A 131 9.03 -11.37 -7.52
C LEU A 131 10.06 -11.55 -6.40
N SER A 132 10.74 -12.70 -6.35
CA SER A 132 11.76 -13.01 -5.34
C SER A 132 12.84 -11.93 -5.25
N GLY A 133 13.12 -11.48 -4.02
CA GLY A 133 14.13 -10.46 -3.73
C GLY A 133 13.73 -9.03 -4.09
N LYS A 134 12.54 -8.82 -4.63
CA LYS A 134 12.02 -7.47 -4.95
C LYS A 134 11.22 -6.92 -3.79
N LYS A 135 11.20 -5.59 -3.67
CA LYS A 135 10.26 -4.87 -2.82
C LYS A 135 8.95 -4.70 -3.58
N VAL A 136 7.85 -5.13 -3.00
CA VAL A 136 6.53 -4.99 -3.58
C VAL A 136 5.68 -4.07 -2.71
N VAL A 137 5.19 -2.99 -3.29
CA VAL A 137 4.34 -2.00 -2.63
C VAL A 137 2.93 -2.12 -3.21
N PRO A 138 2.01 -2.82 -2.53
CA PRO A 138 0.64 -2.94 -3.02
C PRO A 138 -0.10 -1.61 -2.91
N PHE A 139 -0.94 -1.32 -3.91
CA PHE A 139 -1.93 -0.26 -3.80
C PHE A 139 -3.25 -0.71 -4.41
N CYS A 140 -4.36 -0.29 -3.81
CA CYS A 140 -5.64 -0.78 -4.28
C CYS A 140 -6.76 0.25 -4.21
N THR A 141 -7.77 0.03 -5.05
CA THR A 141 -9.05 0.73 -4.99
C THR A 141 -10.15 -0.24 -4.60
N PHE A 142 -11.11 0.21 -3.82
CA PHE A 142 -12.16 -0.65 -3.30
C PHE A 142 -13.48 0.11 -3.05
N GLY A 143 -14.57 -0.63 -2.91
CA GLY A 143 -15.86 -0.11 -2.45
C GLY A 143 -15.88 0.12 -0.93
N SER A 144 -15.41 -0.85 -0.16
CA SER A 144 -15.45 -0.78 1.32
C SER A 144 -14.11 -0.99 2.01
N GLY A 145 -13.23 -1.85 1.49
CA GLY A 145 -11.96 -2.22 2.10
C GLY A 145 -11.31 -3.39 1.37
N GLY A 146 -10.36 -4.07 2.02
CA GLY A 146 -9.70 -5.26 1.52
C GLY A 146 -8.19 -5.09 1.23
N LEU A 147 -7.60 -3.97 1.63
CA LEU A 147 -6.14 -3.79 1.52
C LEU A 147 -5.41 -4.84 2.37
N GLU A 148 -5.79 -4.97 3.64
CA GLU A 148 -5.12 -5.85 4.59
C GLU A 148 -5.24 -7.32 4.18
N SER A 149 -6.43 -7.77 3.76
CA SER A 149 -6.65 -9.15 3.30
C SER A 149 -5.90 -9.44 2.00
N SER A 150 -5.96 -8.54 1.02
CA SER A 150 -5.24 -8.71 -0.24
C SER A 150 -3.72 -8.65 -0.10
N MET A 151 -3.20 -7.87 0.85
CA MET A 151 -1.76 -7.89 1.18
C MET A 151 -1.33 -9.22 1.79
N LYS A 152 -2.17 -9.83 2.63
CA LYS A 152 -1.92 -11.17 3.16
C LYS A 152 -1.86 -12.21 2.05
N ASP A 153 -2.85 -12.19 1.16
CA ASP A 153 -2.89 -13.09 0.00
C ASP A 153 -1.66 -12.88 -0.92
N LEU A 154 -1.22 -11.63 -1.09
CA LEU A 154 -0.02 -11.31 -1.87
C LEU A 154 1.25 -11.88 -1.23
N ALA A 155 1.39 -11.78 0.09
CA ALA A 155 2.53 -12.34 0.82
C ALA A 155 2.55 -13.89 0.73
N GLU A 156 1.38 -14.53 0.73
CA GLU A 156 1.26 -15.97 0.52
C GLU A 156 1.60 -16.38 -0.93
N ALA A 157 1.17 -15.59 -1.91
CA ALA A 157 1.45 -15.86 -3.33
C ALA A 157 2.93 -15.62 -3.71
N GLN A 158 3.61 -14.68 -3.05
CA GLN A 158 4.99 -14.29 -3.32
C GLN A 158 5.86 -14.29 -2.04
N PRO A 159 6.08 -15.46 -1.42
CA PRO A 159 6.69 -15.56 -0.08
C PRO A 159 8.18 -15.16 -0.04
N LYS A 160 8.81 -14.96 -1.19
CA LYS A 160 10.21 -14.52 -1.30
C LYS A 160 10.34 -13.04 -1.68
N ALA A 161 9.24 -12.34 -1.89
CA ALA A 161 9.22 -10.89 -2.07
C ALA A 161 9.14 -10.19 -0.72
N GLU A 162 9.68 -8.99 -0.63
CA GLU A 162 9.51 -8.10 0.52
C GLU A 162 8.24 -7.27 0.33
N ILE A 163 7.12 -7.68 0.94
CA ILE A 163 5.87 -6.94 0.85
C ILE A 163 5.92 -5.77 1.83
N LEU A 164 5.94 -4.56 1.30
CA LEU A 164 5.95 -3.32 2.06
C LEU A 164 4.54 -2.85 2.41
N PRO A 165 4.38 -1.91 3.37
CA PRO A 165 3.10 -1.27 3.63
C PRO A 165 2.46 -0.72 2.36
N GLY A 166 1.17 -0.95 2.17
CA GLY A 166 0.43 -0.57 0.97
C GLY A 166 -0.44 0.67 1.15
N TYR A 167 -0.95 1.19 0.02
CA TYR A 167 -1.92 2.28 -0.02
C TYR A 167 -3.27 1.77 -0.53
N GLY A 168 -4.36 2.23 0.07
CA GLY A 168 -5.70 1.85 -0.37
C GLY A 168 -6.69 3.00 -0.26
N VAL A 169 -7.52 3.17 -1.28
CA VAL A 169 -8.53 4.23 -1.31
C VAL A 169 -9.87 3.72 -1.84
N ARG A 170 -10.95 4.19 -1.22
CA ARG A 170 -12.30 3.95 -1.75
C ARG A 170 -12.49 4.66 -3.09
N ALA A 171 -13.14 3.99 -4.04
CA ALA A 171 -13.51 4.58 -5.33
C ALA A 171 -14.30 5.91 -5.16
N ALA A 172 -15.13 6.01 -4.12
CA ALA A 172 -15.88 7.23 -3.80
C ALA A 172 -15.05 8.37 -3.19
N ARG A 173 -13.72 8.17 -2.98
CA ARG A 173 -12.81 9.15 -2.37
C ARG A 173 -11.56 9.42 -3.22
N LEU A 174 -11.60 9.12 -4.50
CA LEU A 174 -10.45 9.29 -5.40
C LEU A 174 -9.94 10.74 -5.50
N ASP A 175 -10.78 11.72 -5.22
CA ASP A 175 -10.41 13.14 -5.14
C ASP A 175 -9.42 13.44 -4.01
N ALA A 176 -9.40 12.62 -2.94
CA ALA A 176 -8.42 12.71 -1.85
C ALA A 176 -7.08 12.02 -2.20
N ALA A 177 -7.07 11.11 -3.16
CA ALA A 177 -5.92 10.25 -3.46
C ALA A 177 -4.62 11.03 -3.75
N PRO A 178 -4.58 12.12 -4.52
CA PRO A 178 -3.32 12.82 -4.81
C PRO A 178 -2.59 13.28 -3.55
N LYS A 179 -3.32 13.78 -2.56
CA LYS A 179 -2.74 14.23 -1.29
C LYS A 179 -2.32 13.05 -0.41
N GLU A 180 -3.15 12.02 -0.33
CA GLU A 180 -2.88 10.80 0.45
C GLU A 180 -1.68 10.05 -0.10
N ILE A 181 -1.53 9.95 -1.43
CA ILE A 181 -0.38 9.34 -2.11
C ILE A 181 0.91 10.11 -1.81
N ASP A 182 0.88 11.44 -1.86
CA ASP A 182 2.03 12.26 -1.50
C ASP A 182 2.53 11.94 -0.08
N GLN A 183 1.63 11.94 0.89
CA GLN A 183 1.95 11.60 2.28
C GLN A 183 2.45 10.15 2.41
N PHE A 184 1.81 9.21 1.73
CA PHE A 184 2.18 7.80 1.73
C PHE A 184 3.59 7.59 1.17
N LEU A 185 3.92 8.16 0.03
CA LEU A 185 5.24 8.02 -0.61
C LEU A 185 6.36 8.63 0.24
N LYS A 186 6.11 9.78 0.87
CA LYS A 186 7.04 10.40 1.81
C LYS A 186 7.23 9.58 3.07
N ALA A 187 6.15 9.11 3.68
CA ALA A 187 6.19 8.28 4.87
C ALA A 187 6.89 6.94 4.65
N SER A 188 6.81 6.41 3.42
CA SER A 188 7.46 5.16 3.00
C SER A 188 8.87 5.35 2.47
N GLY A 189 9.39 6.57 2.42
CA GLY A 189 10.76 6.89 1.96
C GLY A 189 10.98 6.80 0.46
N PHE A 190 9.91 6.75 -0.35
CA PHE A 190 9.99 6.76 -1.81
C PHE A 190 10.03 8.17 -2.40
N LEU A 191 9.61 9.18 -1.63
CA LEU A 191 9.65 10.58 -2.00
C LEU A 191 10.28 11.39 -0.87
N GLU A 192 11.13 12.35 -1.22
CA GLU A 192 11.71 13.27 -0.24
C GLU A 192 10.67 14.30 0.23
N GLY A 193 10.83 14.79 1.45
CA GLY A 193 10.01 15.84 2.03
C GLY A 193 9.39 15.47 3.37
N GLU A 194 8.79 16.44 3.99
CA GLU A 194 8.09 16.27 5.27
C GLU A 194 6.75 15.57 5.06
N PHE A 195 6.39 14.71 6.01
CA PHE A 195 5.08 14.08 6.09
C PHE A 195 4.52 14.18 7.51
N VAL A 196 3.22 14.11 7.62
CA VAL A 196 2.55 14.13 8.92
C VAL A 196 2.57 12.73 9.51
N LYS A 197 3.33 12.57 10.60
CA LYS A 197 3.25 11.35 11.40
C LYS A 197 1.99 11.44 12.27
N LEU A 198 1.02 10.59 11.98
CA LEU A 198 -0.19 10.51 12.79
C LEU A 198 0.12 9.86 14.14
N GLU A 199 -0.54 10.34 15.17
CA GLU A 199 -0.52 9.71 16.49
C GLU A 199 -1.28 8.38 16.48
N ASP A 200 -1.03 7.54 17.48
CA ASP A 200 -1.82 6.34 17.69
C ASP A 200 -3.27 6.71 18.05
N PHE A 201 -4.19 5.79 17.82
CA PHE A 201 -5.55 5.97 18.29
C PHE A 201 -5.60 6.00 19.82
N SER A 202 -6.53 6.79 20.37
CA SER A 202 -6.83 6.79 21.81
C SER A 202 -7.19 5.39 22.31
N GLU A 203 -7.26 5.23 23.64
CA GLU A 203 -7.93 4.06 24.20
C GLU A 203 -9.38 3.98 23.72
N GLN A 204 -9.83 2.73 23.51
CA GLN A 204 -11.17 2.47 23.03
C GLN A 204 -12.18 2.59 24.18
N HIS A 205 -13.32 3.21 23.91
CA HIS A 205 -14.44 3.34 24.85
C HIS A 205 -15.78 3.02 24.19
N THR A 206 -16.81 2.84 24.98
CA THR A 206 -18.18 2.61 24.49
C THR A 206 -18.68 3.85 23.74
N VAL A 207 -19.28 3.63 22.58
CA VAL A 207 -19.84 4.69 21.71
C VAL A 207 -20.91 5.48 22.47
N ASN A 208 -20.80 6.80 22.50
CA ASN A 208 -21.84 7.72 22.98
C ASN A 208 -22.77 8.16 21.85
N GLU A 209 -23.81 8.95 22.16
CA GLU A 209 -24.84 9.40 21.18
C GLU A 209 -24.25 10.23 20.03
N GLU A 210 -23.28 11.11 20.31
CA GLU A 210 -22.63 11.94 19.29
C GLU A 210 -21.79 11.06 18.34
N GLU A 211 -21.02 10.15 18.87
CA GLU A 211 -20.19 9.22 18.11
C GLU A 211 -21.03 8.23 17.30
N ALA A 212 -22.16 7.78 17.86
CA ALA A 212 -23.12 6.96 17.11
C ALA A 212 -23.72 7.75 15.92
N SER A 213 -24.00 9.03 16.10
CA SER A 213 -24.47 9.90 15.02
C SER A 213 -23.40 10.08 13.93
N ILE A 214 -22.13 10.25 14.31
CA ILE A 214 -21.00 10.31 13.36
C ILE A 214 -20.91 9.01 12.56
N PHE A 215 -20.95 7.86 13.23
CA PHE A 215 -20.92 6.56 12.57
C PHE A 215 -22.07 6.40 11.56
N ASN A 216 -23.30 6.62 12.01
CA ASN A 216 -24.51 6.46 11.20
C ASN A 216 -24.48 7.39 9.97
N ALA A 217 -24.11 8.66 10.16
CA ALA A 217 -23.98 9.62 9.06
C ALA A 217 -22.89 9.24 8.04
N ALA A 218 -21.80 8.64 8.51
CA ALA A 218 -20.72 8.22 7.62
C ALA A 218 -21.07 7.01 6.75
N VAL A 219 -21.88 6.08 7.28
CA VAL A 219 -22.26 4.85 6.57
C VAL A 219 -23.62 4.96 5.87
N ASP A 220 -24.34 6.07 6.06
CA ASP A 220 -25.61 6.32 5.43
C ASP A 220 -25.56 6.18 3.90
N GLY A 221 -26.52 5.50 3.32
CA GLY A 221 -26.56 5.22 1.88
C GLY A 221 -25.57 4.17 1.38
N TYR A 222 -24.67 3.62 2.24
CA TYR A 222 -23.77 2.55 1.85
C TYR A 222 -24.38 1.18 2.09
N GLN A 223 -25.10 0.65 1.11
CA GLN A 223 -25.90 -0.58 1.21
C GLN A 223 -25.07 -1.85 1.56
N MET A 224 -23.76 -1.83 1.34
CA MET A 224 -22.89 -2.99 1.60
C MET A 224 -22.41 -3.09 3.05
N LEU A 225 -22.75 -2.15 3.92
CA LEU A 225 -22.40 -2.16 5.33
C LEU A 225 -23.65 -2.01 6.19
N HIS A 226 -24.05 -3.08 6.85
CA HIS A 226 -25.18 -3.09 7.78
C HIS A 226 -24.61 -3.42 9.17
N ALA A 227 -24.19 -2.40 9.90
CA ALA A 227 -23.42 -2.57 11.13
C ALA A 227 -23.86 -1.61 12.23
N GLN A 228 -23.61 -2.02 13.47
CA GLN A 228 -23.86 -1.21 14.68
C GLN A 228 -22.55 -0.95 15.40
N ALA A 229 -22.17 0.31 15.58
CA ALA A 229 -21.01 0.68 16.37
C ALA A 229 -21.19 0.32 17.85
N LYS A 230 -20.15 -0.29 18.46
CA LYS A 230 -20.13 -0.71 19.87
C LYS A 230 -19.09 0.08 20.67
N ALA A 231 -17.92 0.25 20.10
CA ALA A 231 -16.83 0.97 20.74
C ALA A 231 -16.10 1.86 19.69
N VAL A 232 -15.38 2.85 20.17
CA VAL A 232 -14.67 3.81 19.32
C VAL A 232 -13.36 4.23 19.96
N ALA A 233 -12.35 4.41 19.11
CA ALA A 233 -11.13 5.15 19.39
C ALA A 233 -11.00 6.29 18.38
N SER A 234 -10.26 7.34 18.70
CA SER A 234 -10.05 8.46 17.77
C SER A 234 -8.63 8.96 17.82
N ARG A 235 -8.22 9.66 16.76
CA ARG A 235 -6.96 10.41 16.71
C ARG A 235 -7.14 11.71 15.93
N SER A 236 -6.25 12.67 16.21
CA SER A 236 -6.17 13.89 15.42
C SER A 236 -5.50 13.64 14.07
N ILE A 237 -6.02 14.28 13.04
CA ILE A 237 -5.43 14.36 11.70
C ILE A 237 -5.36 15.85 11.31
N PRO A 238 -4.53 16.23 10.32
CA PRO A 238 -4.36 17.65 9.96
C PRO A 238 -5.64 18.41 9.63
N GLU A 239 -6.66 17.69 9.14
CA GLU A 239 -7.93 18.30 8.71
C GLU A 239 -9.10 18.02 9.66
N GLY A 240 -8.85 17.48 10.87
CA GLY A 240 -9.91 17.18 11.82
C GLY A 240 -9.65 15.93 12.66
N LYS A 241 -10.54 14.95 12.63
CA LYS A 241 -10.42 13.70 13.39
C LYS A 241 -10.65 12.47 12.53
N GLU A 242 -9.91 11.41 12.85
CA GLU A 242 -10.18 10.05 12.38
C GLU A 242 -10.71 9.19 13.54
N TYR A 243 -11.77 8.46 13.29
CA TYR A 243 -12.41 7.54 14.23
C TYR A 243 -12.23 6.11 13.75
N LEU A 244 -11.93 5.23 14.69
CA LEU A 244 -11.90 3.78 14.51
C LEU A 244 -13.03 3.18 15.34
N PHE A 245 -14.12 2.85 14.69
CA PHE A 245 -15.23 2.14 15.32
C PHE A 245 -15.01 0.63 15.29
N THR A 246 -15.19 -0.01 16.42
CA THR A 246 -15.47 -1.44 16.50
C THR A 246 -16.98 -1.60 16.41
N ALA A 247 -17.44 -2.30 15.39
CA ALA A 247 -18.86 -2.46 15.08
C ALA A 247 -19.20 -3.95 14.91
N GLU A 248 -20.46 -4.28 15.10
CA GLU A 248 -21.01 -5.60 14.82
C GLU A 248 -21.68 -5.58 13.45
N ASP A 249 -21.28 -6.48 12.54
CA ASP A 249 -21.92 -6.69 11.24
C ASP A 249 -23.26 -7.40 11.49
N LEU A 250 -24.34 -6.76 11.10
CA LEU A 250 -25.69 -7.26 11.35
C LEU A 250 -26.16 -8.16 10.21
N PRO A 251 -26.99 -9.18 10.51
CA PRO A 251 -27.58 -10.04 9.50
C PRO A 251 -28.35 -9.23 8.46
N ARG A 252 -28.35 -9.71 7.23
CA ARG A 252 -29.09 -9.11 6.12
C ARG A 252 -30.14 -10.07 5.61
N GLU A 253 -31.33 -9.55 5.37
CA GLU A 253 -32.44 -10.32 4.79
C GLU A 253 -32.15 -10.69 3.33
N ASP A 254 -31.51 -9.80 2.57
CA ASP A 254 -31.17 -9.97 1.16
C ASP A 254 -29.94 -10.86 0.92
N ASN A 255 -29.12 -11.12 1.94
CA ASN A 255 -27.96 -12.00 1.87
C ASN A 255 -27.68 -12.71 3.21
N PRO A 256 -28.49 -13.69 3.61
CA PRO A 256 -28.36 -14.36 4.92
C PRO A 256 -27.09 -15.21 5.09
N GLY A 257 -26.33 -15.42 4.00
CA GLY A 257 -25.05 -16.15 4.01
C GLY A 257 -23.83 -15.28 4.24
N MET A 258 -23.98 -13.96 4.36
CA MET A 258 -22.84 -13.12 4.69
C MET A 258 -22.34 -13.38 6.12
N PRO A 259 -21.01 -13.44 6.32
CA PRO A 259 -20.45 -13.56 7.66
C PRO A 259 -20.90 -12.38 8.52
N THR A 260 -21.40 -12.67 9.70
CA THR A 260 -21.60 -11.69 10.77
C THR A 260 -20.41 -11.75 11.71
N GLY A 261 -20.02 -10.62 12.29
CA GLY A 261 -18.89 -10.58 13.20
C GLY A 261 -18.45 -9.17 13.56
N GLU A 262 -17.32 -9.08 14.20
CA GLU A 262 -16.72 -7.79 14.52
C GLU A 262 -16.07 -7.15 13.30
N LEU A 263 -16.34 -5.88 13.11
CA LEU A 263 -15.78 -5.02 12.06
C LEU A 263 -14.99 -3.87 12.68
N LYS A 264 -13.95 -3.44 11.97
CA LYS A 264 -13.31 -2.14 12.21
C LYS A 264 -13.68 -1.18 11.09
N VAL A 265 -14.38 -0.12 11.45
CA VAL A 265 -14.87 0.89 10.49
C VAL A 265 -14.14 2.21 10.73
N TYR A 266 -13.46 2.70 9.71
CA TYR A 266 -12.72 3.96 9.78
C TYR A 266 -13.57 5.09 9.20
N VAL A 267 -13.69 6.17 9.95
CA VAL A 267 -14.46 7.37 9.58
C VAL A 267 -13.61 8.60 9.80
N THR A 268 -13.56 9.47 8.81
CA THR A 268 -12.89 10.77 8.91
C THR A 268 -13.95 11.88 9.02
N VAL A 269 -13.75 12.79 9.96
CA VAL A 269 -14.52 14.03 10.10
C VAL A 269 -13.56 15.20 9.95
N ALA A 270 -13.56 15.80 8.76
CA ALA A 270 -12.81 17.02 8.53
C ALA A 270 -13.55 18.22 9.10
N ASP A 271 -12.81 19.28 9.51
CA ASP A 271 -13.37 20.46 10.12
C ASP A 271 -14.45 21.11 9.25
N GLY A 272 -15.65 21.24 9.80
CA GLY A 272 -16.81 21.81 9.11
C GLY A 272 -17.40 20.94 7.99
N LYS A 273 -17.03 19.67 7.89
CA LYS A 273 -17.55 18.73 6.88
C LYS A 273 -18.31 17.56 7.53
N SER A 274 -19.16 16.95 6.75
CA SER A 274 -19.86 15.72 7.15
C SER A 274 -18.88 14.55 7.33
N PRO A 275 -19.20 13.60 8.22
CA PRO A 275 -18.44 12.36 8.37
C PRO A 275 -18.31 11.59 7.06
N VAL A 276 -17.15 11.04 6.81
CA VAL A 276 -16.85 10.26 5.60
C VAL A 276 -16.34 8.88 5.98
N PHE A 277 -17.05 7.85 5.55
CA PHE A 277 -16.59 6.47 5.65
C PHE A 277 -15.37 6.25 4.75
N THR A 278 -14.26 5.78 5.32
CA THR A 278 -13.00 5.60 4.61
C THR A 278 -12.72 4.16 4.25
N ARG A 279 -12.88 3.22 5.18
CA ARG A 279 -12.74 1.77 4.93
C ARG A 279 -13.34 0.93 6.03
N VAL A 280 -13.55 -0.35 5.72
CA VAL A 280 -13.84 -1.40 6.70
C VAL A 280 -12.77 -2.50 6.63
N VAL A 281 -12.43 -3.04 7.80
CA VAL A 281 -11.59 -4.24 7.96
C VAL A 281 -12.43 -5.30 8.67
N ARG A 282 -12.49 -6.50 8.07
CA ARG A 282 -13.20 -7.69 8.57
C ARG A 282 -12.22 -8.72 9.08
#